data_1be51a1be7151faecdca001b294742f1
#
_entry.id   1be51a1be7151faecdca001b294742f1
#
_cell.length_a   1.000
_cell.length_b   1.000
_cell.length_c   1.000
_cell.angle_alpha   90.00
_cell.angle_beta   90.00
_cell.angle_gamma   90.00
#
_symmetry.space_group_name_H-M   'P 1'
#
loop_
_entity.id
_entity.type
_entity.pdbx_description
1 polymer ?
#
loop_
_entity_poly.entity_id
_entity_poly.type
_entity_poly.pdbx_seq_one_letter_code
_entity_poly.pdbx_strand_id
1 'polypeptide(L)'
;MSDPVPTEIRLRRASRLLEVSFDDGSRFELPFEYLRVHSPSAEVKGHGPGQETLVRGKQDVNISAVDPIGQYAVKLVFDDGHDTGLYTWKYLHELGRERPQKWARYLERKARAAAG
;
A
#
# COMPACT_ATOMS: atom_id res chain seq x y z
N MET A 1 16.42 -18.98 2.03
CA MET A 1 16.16 -17.79 2.84
C MET A 1 14.68 -17.52 2.92
N SER A 2 14.19 -17.21 4.09
CA SER A 2 12.77 -16.90 4.25
C SER A 2 12.53 -15.42 4.00
N ASP A 3 11.32 -15.10 3.55
CA ASP A 3 10.92 -13.70 3.37
C ASP A 3 10.79 -13.01 4.73
N PRO A 4 11.03 -11.70 4.80
CA PRO A 4 10.83 -10.95 6.04
C PRO A 4 9.41 -11.09 6.56
N VAL A 5 9.26 -11.18 7.87
CA VAL A 5 7.97 -11.30 8.55
C VAL A 5 7.79 -10.10 9.47
N PRO A 6 6.62 -9.48 9.46
CA PRO A 6 6.37 -8.36 10.36
C PRO A 6 6.45 -8.78 11.83
N THR A 7 7.15 -7.98 12.62
CA THR A 7 7.18 -8.14 14.07
C THR A 7 6.19 -7.20 14.74
N GLU A 8 5.80 -6.11 14.06
CA GLU A 8 4.83 -5.16 14.58
C GLU A 8 4.17 -4.42 13.42
N ILE A 9 2.87 -4.23 13.51
CA ILE A 9 2.10 -3.40 12.57
C ILE A 9 1.31 -2.41 13.40
N ARG A 10 1.50 -1.10 13.14
CA ARG A 10 0.79 -0.04 13.84
C ARG A 10 -0.02 0.80 12.87
N LEU A 11 -1.31 0.92 13.15
CA LEU A 11 -2.21 1.75 12.37
C LEU A 11 -2.28 3.14 13.01
N ARG A 12 -1.70 4.14 12.35
CA ARG A 12 -1.70 5.52 12.84
C ARG A 12 -2.68 6.35 12.01
N ARG A 13 -3.91 6.40 12.44
CA ARG A 13 -4.98 7.07 11.69
C ARG A 13 -4.81 8.59 11.62
N ALA A 14 -4.35 9.21 12.69
CA ALA A 14 -4.17 10.66 12.73
C ALA A 14 -3.10 11.12 11.73
N SER A 15 -2.02 10.34 11.59
CA SER A 15 -0.94 10.64 10.65
C SER A 15 -1.17 10.01 9.28
N ARG A 16 -2.15 9.14 9.14
CA ARG A 16 -2.45 8.38 7.93
C ARG A 16 -1.24 7.58 7.46
N LEU A 17 -0.62 6.89 8.41
CA LEU A 17 0.55 6.05 8.18
C LEU A 17 0.32 4.65 8.75
N LEU A 18 0.77 3.64 8.01
CA LEU A 18 0.88 2.28 8.52
C LEU A 18 2.35 2.01 8.78
N GLU A 19 2.71 1.81 10.05
CA GLU A 19 4.09 1.46 10.41
C GLU A 19 4.22 -0.05 10.44
N VAL A 20 5.21 -0.57 9.73
CA VAL A 20 5.47 -2.01 9.71
C VAL A 20 6.95 -2.23 10.04
N SER A 21 7.20 -3.02 11.08
CA SER A 21 8.55 -3.43 11.46
C SER A 21 8.71 -4.90 11.11
N PHE A 22 9.87 -5.27 10.56
CA PHE A 22 10.12 -6.62 10.10
C PHE A 22 11.24 -7.27 10.91
N ASP A 23 11.30 -8.61 10.86
CA ASP A 23 12.29 -9.38 11.60
C ASP A 23 13.72 -9.25 11.05
N ASP A 24 13.89 -8.63 9.88
CA ASP A 24 15.19 -8.30 9.31
C ASP A 24 15.75 -6.97 9.84
N GLY A 25 15.04 -6.34 10.77
CA GLY A 25 15.44 -5.05 11.33
C GLY A 25 14.93 -3.85 10.57
N SER A 26 14.29 -4.04 9.42
CA SER A 26 13.74 -2.92 8.66
C SER A 26 12.44 -2.42 9.28
N ARG A 27 12.17 -1.12 9.09
CA ARG A 27 10.94 -0.50 9.56
C ARG A 27 10.51 0.54 8.53
N PHE A 28 9.26 0.50 8.17
CA PHE A 28 8.72 1.38 7.14
C PHE A 28 7.48 2.11 7.64
N GLU A 29 7.35 3.36 7.20
CA GLU A 29 6.13 4.14 7.41
C GLU A 29 5.48 4.30 6.05
N LEU A 30 4.31 3.68 5.87
CA LEU A 30 3.65 3.61 4.56
C LEU A 30 2.40 4.50 4.60
N PRO A 31 2.39 5.61 3.83
CA PRO A 31 1.20 6.47 3.79
C PRO A 31 -0.02 5.72 3.28
N PHE A 32 -1.19 6.03 3.82
CA PHE A 32 -2.43 5.37 3.40
C PHE A 32 -2.70 5.58 1.91
N GLU A 33 -2.45 6.79 1.40
CA GLU A 33 -2.61 7.07 -0.03
C GLU A 33 -1.71 6.17 -0.87
N TYR A 34 -0.46 6.00 -0.46
CA TYR A 34 0.50 5.13 -1.14
C TYR A 34 0.01 3.69 -1.18
N LEU A 35 -0.47 3.18 -0.04
CA LEU A 35 -0.99 1.82 0.03
C LEU A 35 -2.24 1.65 -0.83
N ARG A 36 -3.11 2.65 -0.85
CA ARG A 36 -4.35 2.60 -1.62
C ARG A 36 -4.10 2.56 -3.13
N VAL A 37 -3.21 3.42 -3.62
CA VAL A 37 -2.94 3.50 -5.06
C VAL A 37 -2.08 2.33 -5.55
N HIS A 38 -1.42 1.61 -4.65
CA HIS A 38 -0.64 0.42 -4.98
C HIS A 38 -1.30 -0.87 -4.49
N SER A 39 -2.63 -0.84 -4.29
CA SER A 39 -3.36 -2.03 -3.88
C SER A 39 -3.11 -3.16 -4.87
N PRO A 40 -2.87 -4.39 -4.38
CA PRO A 40 -2.67 -5.54 -5.26
C PRO A 40 -3.97 -6.07 -5.87
N SER A 41 -5.09 -5.41 -5.62
CA SER A 41 -6.37 -5.77 -6.19
C SER A 41 -6.37 -5.60 -7.71
N ALA A 42 -7.07 -6.46 -8.43
CA ALA A 42 -7.22 -6.36 -9.88
C ALA A 42 -7.89 -5.04 -10.30
N GLU A 43 -8.68 -4.43 -9.41
CA GLU A 43 -9.29 -3.12 -9.67
C GLU A 43 -8.24 -2.03 -9.90
N VAL A 44 -7.04 -2.20 -9.33
CA VAL A 44 -5.96 -1.23 -9.45
C VAL A 44 -4.91 -1.71 -10.46
N LYS A 45 -4.50 -2.99 -10.37
CA LYS A 45 -3.44 -3.54 -11.23
C LYS A 45 -3.86 -3.79 -12.67
N GLY A 46 -5.14 -3.96 -12.93
CA GLY A 46 -5.63 -4.31 -14.26
C GLY A 46 -5.29 -5.75 -14.61
N HIS A 47 -5.26 -6.06 -15.92
CA HIS A 47 -5.11 -7.42 -16.42
C HIS A 47 -3.76 -7.74 -17.03
N GLY A 48 -2.81 -6.81 -16.98
CA GLY A 48 -1.48 -7.05 -17.53
C GLY A 48 -0.60 -5.81 -17.46
N PRO A 49 0.66 -5.94 -17.92
CA PRO A 49 1.58 -4.80 -17.92
C PRO A 49 0.99 -3.64 -18.72
N GLY A 50 1.08 -2.45 -18.16
CA GLY A 50 0.55 -1.25 -18.79
C GLY A 50 -0.95 -1.06 -18.63
N GLN A 51 -1.63 -2.01 -17.97
CA GLN A 51 -3.07 -1.93 -17.74
C GLN A 51 -3.40 -1.38 -16.36
N GLU A 52 -2.39 -0.96 -15.59
CA GLU A 52 -2.61 -0.43 -14.25
C GLU A 52 -3.44 0.85 -14.30
N THR A 53 -4.45 0.90 -13.45
CA THR A 53 -5.31 2.07 -13.32
C THR A 53 -4.65 3.11 -12.45
N LEU A 54 -4.57 4.35 -12.94
CA LEU A 54 -4.13 5.46 -12.11
C LEU A 54 -5.28 5.86 -11.18
N VAL A 55 -5.10 5.60 -9.90
CA VAL A 55 -6.09 5.93 -8.87
C VAL A 55 -5.80 7.33 -8.36
N ARG A 56 -6.81 8.20 -8.38
CA ARG A 56 -6.68 9.60 -7.96
C ARG A 56 -7.71 9.94 -6.90
N GLY A 57 -7.51 11.07 -6.22
CA GLY A 57 -8.47 11.53 -5.22
C GLY A 57 -8.40 10.76 -3.91
N LYS A 58 -7.26 10.12 -3.62
CA LYS A 58 -7.09 9.27 -2.43
C LYS A 58 -6.21 9.89 -1.34
N GLN A 59 -5.85 11.16 -1.48
CA GLN A 59 -4.97 11.81 -0.51
C GLN A 59 -5.56 11.88 0.90
N ASP A 60 -6.88 11.81 1.03
CA ASP A 60 -7.57 11.85 2.32
C ASP A 60 -8.09 10.50 2.77
N VAL A 61 -7.75 9.43 2.04
CA VAL A 61 -8.23 8.09 2.38
C VAL A 61 -7.66 7.65 3.75
N ASN A 62 -8.48 6.94 4.50
CA ASN A 62 -8.08 6.41 5.80
C ASN A 62 -8.26 4.89 5.78
N ILE A 63 -7.60 4.20 6.70
CA ILE A 63 -7.77 2.76 6.87
C ILE A 63 -8.59 2.55 8.14
N SER A 64 -9.74 1.87 8.01
CA SER A 64 -10.62 1.61 9.13
C SER A 64 -10.29 0.29 9.84
N ALA A 65 -9.67 -0.66 9.14
CA ALA A 65 -9.32 -1.94 9.75
C ALA A 65 -8.16 -2.61 9.03
N VAL A 66 -7.39 -3.39 9.77
CA VAL A 66 -6.30 -4.24 9.27
C VAL A 66 -6.65 -5.65 9.71
N ASP A 67 -7.02 -6.50 8.77
CA ASP A 67 -7.47 -7.86 9.07
C ASP A 67 -6.41 -8.88 8.66
N PRO A 68 -5.84 -9.63 9.61
CA PRO A 68 -4.87 -10.68 9.26
C PRO A 68 -5.52 -11.78 8.41
N ILE A 69 -4.81 -12.21 7.38
CA ILE A 69 -5.25 -13.29 6.51
C ILE A 69 -4.19 -14.38 6.59
N GLY A 70 -4.54 -15.49 7.26
CA GLY A 70 -3.56 -16.53 7.51
C GLY A 70 -2.36 -15.99 8.24
N GLN A 71 -1.16 -16.46 7.87
CA GLN A 71 0.10 -16.01 8.47
C GLN A 71 1.00 -15.34 7.44
N TYR A 72 0.41 -14.82 6.35
CA TYR A 72 1.20 -14.32 5.22
C TYR A 72 0.75 -12.97 4.67
N ALA A 73 -0.40 -12.45 5.13
CA ALA A 73 -0.96 -11.24 4.54
C ALA A 73 -1.90 -10.51 5.51
N VAL A 74 -2.24 -9.28 5.15
CA VAL A 74 -3.33 -8.53 5.78
C VAL A 74 -4.23 -7.98 4.69
N LYS A 75 -5.52 -7.89 5.01
CA LYS A 75 -6.47 -7.16 4.18
C LYS A 75 -6.60 -5.77 4.80
N LEU A 76 -6.44 -4.74 3.99
CA LEU A 76 -6.61 -3.36 4.43
C LEU A 76 -8.01 -2.89 4.02
N VAL A 77 -8.78 -2.43 4.99
CA VAL A 77 -10.13 -1.92 4.72
C VAL A 77 -10.03 -0.40 4.70
N PHE A 78 -10.20 0.18 3.53
CA PHE A 78 -10.14 1.63 3.34
C PHE A 78 -11.53 2.25 3.49
N ASP A 79 -11.56 3.49 3.94
CA ASP A 79 -12.83 4.18 4.20
C ASP A 79 -13.56 4.62 2.92
N ASP A 80 -12.93 4.47 1.76
CA ASP A 80 -13.58 4.72 0.47
C ASP A 80 -14.29 3.47 -0.09
N GLY A 81 -14.39 2.41 0.71
CA GLY A 81 -15.07 1.19 0.32
C GLY A 81 -14.17 0.14 -0.32
N HIS A 82 -12.90 0.45 -0.57
CA HIS A 82 -11.96 -0.51 -1.16
C HIS A 82 -11.44 -1.45 -0.08
N ASP A 83 -11.73 -2.75 -0.20
CA ASP A 83 -11.34 -3.74 0.79
C ASP A 83 -10.90 -5.07 0.16
N THR A 84 -10.56 -5.05 -1.13
CA THR A 84 -10.24 -6.28 -1.87
C THR A 84 -8.75 -6.54 -2.01
N GLY A 85 -7.87 -5.65 -1.52
CA GLY A 85 -6.44 -5.82 -1.65
C GLY A 85 -5.86 -6.63 -0.48
N LEU A 86 -5.22 -7.76 -0.81
CA LEU A 86 -4.49 -8.55 0.17
C LEU A 86 -3.00 -8.21 0.06
N TYR A 87 -2.46 -7.62 1.11
CA TYR A 87 -1.07 -7.19 1.14
C TYR A 87 -0.24 -8.27 1.83
N THR A 88 0.49 -9.06 1.04
CA THR A 88 1.39 -10.06 1.60
C THR A 88 2.54 -9.38 2.33
N TRP A 89 3.20 -10.11 3.26
CA TRP A 89 4.38 -9.58 3.94
C TRP A 89 5.45 -9.19 2.94
N LYS A 90 5.65 -10.02 1.92
CA LYS A 90 6.61 -9.74 0.86
C LYS A 90 6.28 -8.44 0.13
N TYR A 91 5.01 -8.24 -0.21
CA TYR A 91 4.58 -7.04 -0.93
C TYR A 91 4.72 -5.78 -0.08
N LEU A 92 4.34 -5.86 1.21
CA LEU A 92 4.51 -4.73 2.12
C LEU A 92 5.98 -4.34 2.26
N HIS A 93 6.87 -5.33 2.36
CA HIS A 93 8.31 -5.09 2.44
C HIS A 93 8.82 -4.43 1.15
N GLU A 94 8.35 -4.93 0.00
CA GLU A 94 8.71 -4.36 -1.30
C GLU A 94 8.24 -2.90 -1.42
N LEU A 95 7.00 -2.62 -1.02
CA LEU A 95 6.49 -1.26 -1.04
C LEU A 95 7.30 -0.33 -0.15
N GLY A 96 7.71 -0.80 1.01
CA GLY A 96 8.55 -0.01 1.92
C GLY A 96 9.91 0.28 1.32
N ARG A 97 10.57 -0.75 0.80
CA ARG A 97 11.90 -0.63 0.22
C ARG A 97 11.91 0.23 -1.03
N GLU A 98 10.87 0.14 -1.86
CA GLU A 98 10.80 0.83 -3.13
C GLU A 98 9.96 2.12 -3.09
N ARG A 99 9.60 2.57 -1.89
CA ARG A 99 8.76 3.76 -1.73
C ARG A 99 9.28 5.01 -2.45
N PRO A 100 10.57 5.35 -2.37
CA PRO A 100 11.03 6.57 -3.04
C PRO A 100 10.74 6.57 -4.54
N GLN A 101 11.01 5.45 -5.22
CA GLN A 101 10.80 5.33 -6.66
C GLN A 101 9.31 5.26 -7.01
N LYS A 102 8.56 4.42 -6.30
CA LYS A 102 7.14 4.22 -6.58
C LYS A 102 6.32 5.48 -6.26
N TRP A 103 6.66 6.17 -5.18
CA TRP A 103 5.96 7.39 -4.79
C TRP A 103 6.22 8.51 -5.80
N ALA A 104 7.47 8.67 -6.22
CA ALA A 104 7.84 9.67 -7.23
C ALA A 104 7.10 9.41 -8.54
N ARG A 105 7.05 8.15 -8.97
CA ARG A 105 6.34 7.78 -10.20
C ARG A 105 4.85 8.08 -10.11
N TYR A 106 4.24 7.78 -8.98
CA TYR A 106 2.83 8.06 -8.76
C TYR A 106 2.55 9.56 -8.82
N LEU A 107 3.34 10.36 -8.12
CA LEU A 107 3.16 11.81 -8.11
C LEU A 107 3.33 12.41 -9.51
N GLU A 108 4.28 11.90 -10.29
CA GLU A 108 4.49 12.34 -11.67
C GLU A 108 3.28 12.02 -12.54
N ARG A 109 2.76 10.80 -12.44
CA ARG A 109 1.57 10.39 -13.21
C ARG A 109 0.34 11.20 -12.81
N LYS A 110 0.19 11.47 -11.52
CA LYS A 110 -0.90 12.27 -10.99
C LYS A 110 -0.84 13.71 -11.53
N ALA A 111 0.35 14.29 -11.56
CA ALA A 111 0.56 15.65 -12.08
C ALA A 111 0.25 15.73 -13.58
N ARG A 112 0.68 14.72 -14.36
CA ARG A 112 0.39 14.67 -15.79
C ARG A 112 -1.10 14.56 -16.06
N ALA A 113 -1.80 13.73 -15.29
CA ALA A 113 -3.23 13.54 -15.43
C ALA A 113 -4.00 14.82 -15.10
N ALA A 114 -3.52 15.59 -14.11
CA ALA A 114 -4.15 16.85 -13.72
C ALA A 114 -3.91 17.95 -14.77
N ALA A 115 -2.76 17.89 -15.47
CA ALA A 115 -2.41 18.88 -16.50
C ALA A 115 -3.07 18.62 -17.83
N GLY A 116 -3.49 17.38 -18.07
CA GLY A 116 -4.13 16.97 -19.33
C GLY A 116 -5.64 17.05 -19.34
#